data_722860134420517c74d94a41ec7fe94c
#
_entry.id   722860134420517c74d94a41ec7fe94c
#
_cell.length_a   1.000
_cell.length_b   1.000
_cell.length_c   1.000
_cell.angle_alpha   90.00
_cell.angle_beta   90.00
_cell.angle_gamma   90.00
#
_symmetry.space_group_name_H-M   'P 1'
#
loop_
_entity.id
_entity.type
_entity.pdbx_description
1 polymer ?
#
loop_
_entity_poly.entity_id
_entity_poly.type
_entity_poly.pdbx_seq_one_letter_code
_entity_poly.pdbx_strand_id
1 'polypeptide(L)'
;MSRSISLRFVCVLALAWTLIPNLVAAQPEAPAAETPAAADDPEPEEAPVPAPTEPTPPLEATDDAPTPTPTPTEAETEDEDDAPPERTEVDLEAWLEASPPFHAPEVELEEEGPPSYEPFFTLGGEYRFRLNAMSDIPLRPLPRTDPASSGELGQNYWAEQWLRLRMQTGFRPELRLIAEGDVLYGVAFGDLAQGTSTAMWPRDEYGYPGIRLRHLYLEWLTPVGLLRLGQMGFSWGLGMVANGGDQQPVFGDYRYGDLVRRALFAIKPDGLESPYAIGVGFDWVAWDQTADFERRGDVALQGLLAFQYDDTAKRNTVGAYVAYRHQENRLGDVLDVVVGDVFARWHVEDGTGGRLFAALEAAYIRGETTFARTNERERQDVEQLLGVLQLGRLHPDIDLVLETGYASGDSDTYDAIQSRGTFDPDHRVGLIMFSEVLAAQTARAAHLAQSDALAARPSRGAELIPTNGGVAGAFYLFPYAIWRPWEWIEGRLGGVFGYATSDVVDPYAQQALSESQNFRGGDPRQRELGFEIDASILLHGDLTDDLVLSGGVEGGLYLPGAALNDAAGDGLGPIGLVRARLGLSL
;
A
#
# COMPACT_ATOMS: atom_id res chain seq x y z
N MET A 1 -36.29 -4.55 -16.60
CA MET A 1 -35.26 -5.45 -16.07
C MET A 1 -34.80 -5.15 -14.64
N SER A 2 -35.45 -4.23 -13.92
CA SER A 2 -34.98 -3.68 -12.63
C SER A 2 -35.46 -4.36 -11.34
N ARG A 3 -36.08 -5.53 -11.36
CA ARG A 3 -36.63 -6.20 -10.15
C ARG A 3 -35.92 -7.46 -9.66
N SER A 4 -34.95 -7.99 -10.38
CA SER A 4 -34.25 -9.24 -9.96
C SER A 4 -32.98 -8.99 -9.13
N ILE A 5 -32.43 -7.79 -9.17
CA ILE A 5 -31.18 -7.41 -8.46
C ILE A 5 -31.43 -7.23 -6.96
N SER A 6 -32.61 -6.71 -6.57
CA SER A 6 -32.93 -6.40 -5.16
C SER A 6 -33.00 -7.63 -4.24
N LEU A 7 -33.28 -8.83 -4.75
CA LEU A 7 -33.49 -10.00 -3.88
C LEU A 7 -32.19 -10.76 -3.57
N ARG A 8 -31.18 -10.69 -4.45
CA ARG A 8 -29.88 -11.35 -4.22
C ARG A 8 -28.99 -10.55 -3.28
N PHE A 9 -29.08 -9.23 -3.31
CA PHE A 9 -28.33 -8.34 -2.41
C PHE A 9 -28.84 -8.34 -0.96
N VAL A 10 -30.11 -8.53 -0.74
CA VAL A 10 -30.70 -8.66 0.60
C VAL A 10 -30.14 -9.89 1.35
N CYS A 11 -29.78 -10.96 0.63
CA CYS A 11 -29.17 -12.14 1.26
C CYS A 11 -27.73 -11.90 1.73
N VAL A 12 -26.93 -11.12 1.01
CA VAL A 12 -25.52 -10.81 1.41
C VAL A 12 -25.50 -9.83 2.58
N LEU A 13 -26.35 -8.81 2.57
CA LEU A 13 -26.51 -7.87 3.69
C LEU A 13 -27.13 -8.54 4.92
N ALA A 14 -28.05 -9.49 4.76
CA ALA A 14 -28.64 -10.24 5.87
C ALA A 14 -27.61 -11.18 6.53
N LEU A 15 -26.67 -11.75 5.79
CA LEU A 15 -25.55 -12.52 6.36
C LEU A 15 -24.59 -11.60 7.15
N ALA A 16 -24.31 -10.41 6.68
CA ALA A 16 -23.48 -9.43 7.38
C ALA A 16 -24.17 -8.97 8.69
N TRP A 17 -25.49 -8.76 8.67
CA TRP A 17 -26.25 -8.29 9.82
C TRP A 17 -26.46 -9.36 10.91
N THR A 18 -26.44 -10.63 10.58
CA THR A 18 -26.54 -11.71 11.61
C THR A 18 -25.24 -11.95 12.38
N LEU A 19 -24.11 -11.43 11.90
CA LEU A 19 -22.80 -11.51 12.57
C LEU A 19 -22.53 -10.33 13.52
N ILE A 20 -23.22 -9.20 13.38
CA ILE A 20 -23.00 -7.98 14.16
C ILE A 20 -23.46 -8.06 15.64
N PRO A 21 -24.55 -8.76 16.04
CA PRO A 21 -25.01 -8.72 17.43
C PRO A 21 -24.07 -9.41 18.45
N ASN A 22 -23.15 -10.26 18.00
CA ASN A 22 -22.26 -10.97 18.91
C ASN A 22 -20.93 -10.25 19.19
N LEU A 23 -20.63 -9.15 18.51
CA LEU A 23 -19.38 -8.41 18.66
C LEU A 23 -19.45 -7.27 19.71
N VAL A 24 -20.65 -6.80 20.06
CA VAL A 24 -20.82 -5.68 21.03
C VAL A 24 -20.74 -6.16 22.50
N ALA A 25 -20.79 -7.46 22.75
CA ALA A 25 -20.83 -8.03 24.10
C ALA A 25 -19.46 -8.45 24.68
N ALA A 26 -18.37 -8.27 23.99
CA ALA A 26 -17.03 -8.69 24.43
C ALA A 26 -16.04 -7.51 24.53
N GLN A 27 -16.31 -6.55 25.41
CA GLN A 27 -15.25 -5.71 25.95
C GLN A 27 -14.74 -6.36 27.24
N PRO A 28 -13.47 -6.75 27.35
CA PRO A 28 -12.91 -7.16 28.63
C PRO A 28 -12.68 -5.90 29.49
N GLU A 29 -13.29 -5.91 30.68
CA GLU A 29 -12.96 -4.97 31.75
C GLU A 29 -11.46 -5.08 32.10
N ALA A 30 -10.81 -3.95 32.23
CA ALA A 30 -9.42 -3.86 32.66
C ALA A 30 -9.28 -4.40 34.11
N PRO A 31 -8.35 -5.31 34.41
CA PRO A 31 -8.12 -5.77 35.78
C PRO A 31 -7.42 -4.68 36.60
N ALA A 32 -7.97 -4.43 37.76
CA ALA A 32 -7.37 -3.60 38.79
C ALA A 32 -6.07 -4.24 39.30
N ALA A 33 -5.07 -3.38 39.54
CA ALA A 33 -3.79 -3.78 40.08
C ALA A 33 -3.90 -4.33 41.52
N GLU A 34 -3.52 -5.58 41.74
CA GLU A 34 -3.24 -6.13 43.06
C GLU A 34 -1.76 -6.49 43.21
N THR A 35 -1.22 -6.12 44.35
CA THR A 35 0.16 -6.28 44.79
C THR A 35 0.47 -7.75 45.13
N PRO A 36 1.69 -8.28 44.92
CA PRO A 36 1.99 -9.69 45.07
C PRO A 36 2.25 -10.10 46.51
N ALA A 37 1.66 -11.23 46.93
CA ALA A 37 2.07 -12.00 48.07
C ALA A 37 2.77 -13.28 47.61
N ALA A 38 3.91 -13.56 48.22
CA ALA A 38 4.74 -14.74 47.96
C ALA A 38 4.11 -16.01 48.60
N ALA A 39 4.22 -17.15 47.94
CA ALA A 39 4.69 -18.41 48.51
C ALA A 39 4.35 -19.66 47.69
N ASP A 40 5.34 -20.52 47.60
CA ASP A 40 5.37 -21.98 47.50
C ASP A 40 4.92 -22.71 46.21
N ASP A 41 5.93 -23.33 45.60
CA ASP A 41 5.83 -24.42 44.62
C ASP A 41 5.14 -25.66 45.16
N PRO A 42 4.43 -26.41 44.32
CA PRO A 42 4.70 -27.84 44.20
C PRO A 42 4.76 -28.36 42.75
N GLU A 43 5.51 -29.47 42.60
CA GLU A 43 5.87 -30.22 41.40
C GLU A 43 4.74 -30.58 40.43
N PRO A 44 5.02 -30.76 39.15
CA PRO A 44 4.02 -31.14 38.15
C PRO A 44 3.82 -32.66 38.07
N GLU A 45 2.58 -33.07 38.13
CA GLU A 45 2.07 -34.43 37.94
C GLU A 45 1.86 -34.70 36.43
N GLU A 46 2.44 -35.80 35.91
CA GLU A 46 2.33 -36.23 34.53
C GLU A 46 0.90 -36.66 34.17
N ALA A 47 0.37 -36.14 33.05
CA ALA A 47 -0.90 -36.58 32.46
C ALA A 47 -0.66 -37.60 31.32
N PRO A 48 -1.55 -38.61 31.18
CA PRO A 48 -1.34 -39.75 30.31
C PRO A 48 -1.64 -39.47 28.82
N VAL A 49 -0.84 -40.11 27.98
CA VAL A 49 -0.90 -40.09 26.51
C VAL A 49 -2.13 -40.89 26.01
N PRO A 50 -2.97 -40.38 25.12
CA PRO A 50 -4.00 -41.17 24.45
C PRO A 50 -3.47 -42.02 23.29
N ALA A 51 -4.00 -43.25 23.19
CA ALA A 51 -3.64 -44.25 22.18
C ALA A 51 -4.17 -43.92 20.77
N PRO A 52 -3.57 -44.50 19.72
CA PRO A 52 -3.89 -44.20 18.34
C PRO A 52 -5.17 -44.90 17.86
N THR A 53 -6.00 -44.19 17.12
CA THR A 53 -7.20 -44.70 16.43
C THR A 53 -6.85 -45.24 15.04
N GLU A 54 -7.41 -46.41 14.73
CA GLU A 54 -7.28 -47.14 13.47
C GLU A 54 -8.01 -46.47 12.29
N PRO A 55 -7.57 -46.74 11.04
CA PRO A 55 -8.15 -46.11 9.85
C PRO A 55 -9.38 -46.89 9.32
N THR A 56 -10.38 -46.13 8.88
CA THR A 56 -11.59 -46.62 8.22
C THR A 56 -11.34 -46.89 6.71
N PRO A 57 -11.93 -47.96 6.11
CA PRO A 57 -11.68 -48.32 4.72
C PRO A 57 -12.49 -47.52 3.69
N PRO A 58 -12.09 -47.54 2.39
CA PRO A 58 -12.66 -46.70 1.35
C PRO A 58 -13.97 -47.27 0.77
N LEU A 59 -14.87 -46.36 0.38
CA LEU A 59 -16.11 -46.66 -0.34
C LEU A 59 -15.87 -46.76 -1.86
N GLU A 60 -16.46 -47.83 -2.43
CA GLU A 60 -16.40 -48.19 -3.84
C GLU A 60 -17.14 -47.22 -4.78
N ALA A 61 -16.60 -47.10 -5.97
CA ALA A 61 -17.18 -46.39 -7.11
C ALA A 61 -18.31 -47.20 -7.77
N THR A 62 -19.38 -46.52 -8.17
CA THR A 62 -20.32 -47.06 -9.16
C THR A 62 -20.41 -46.17 -10.38
N ASP A 63 -20.06 -46.76 -11.53
CA ASP A 63 -20.35 -46.28 -12.87
C ASP A 63 -21.84 -46.15 -13.11
N ASP A 64 -22.25 -45.11 -13.85
CA ASP A 64 -23.28 -45.20 -14.88
C ASP A 64 -23.34 -43.90 -15.70
N ALA A 65 -23.06 -44.00 -16.99
CA ALA A 65 -23.44 -43.07 -18.04
C ALA A 65 -24.79 -43.47 -18.65
N PRO A 66 -25.59 -42.63 -19.29
CA PRO A 66 -25.33 -42.26 -20.68
C PRO A 66 -25.74 -40.80 -21.11
N THR A 67 -25.11 -40.38 -22.19
CA THR A 67 -25.47 -39.28 -23.09
C THR A 67 -26.86 -39.45 -23.72
N PRO A 68 -27.56 -38.35 -24.12
CA PRO A 68 -27.59 -38.03 -25.54
C PRO A 68 -27.52 -36.51 -25.88
N THR A 69 -26.88 -36.26 -27.00
CA THR A 69 -26.89 -35.04 -27.82
C THR A 69 -28.26 -34.78 -28.45
N PRO A 70 -28.63 -33.52 -28.72
CA PRO A 70 -29.09 -33.18 -30.06
C PRO A 70 -28.42 -31.93 -30.66
N THR A 71 -28.29 -32.02 -31.95
CA THR A 71 -27.71 -31.14 -32.96
C THR A 71 -28.61 -29.94 -33.31
N PRO A 72 -28.13 -28.97 -34.11
CA PRO A 72 -28.40 -27.53 -33.97
C PRO A 72 -29.56 -27.04 -34.84
N THR A 73 -30.01 -25.82 -34.47
CA THR A 73 -30.82 -25.04 -35.42
C THR A 73 -30.23 -23.61 -35.46
N GLU A 74 -29.77 -23.27 -36.65
CA GLU A 74 -29.39 -21.93 -37.05
C GLU A 74 -30.58 -20.97 -36.98
N ALA A 75 -30.35 -19.77 -36.42
CA ALA A 75 -31.10 -18.58 -36.77
C ALA A 75 -30.18 -17.36 -36.62
N GLU A 76 -29.84 -16.82 -37.77
CA GLU A 76 -29.23 -15.52 -37.93
C GLU A 76 -30.15 -14.45 -37.35
N THR A 77 -29.61 -13.54 -36.55
CA THR A 77 -30.11 -12.15 -36.40
C THR A 77 -28.95 -11.22 -36.13
N GLU A 78 -29.07 -10.11 -36.77
CA GLU A 78 -28.19 -9.03 -37.09
C GLU A 78 -27.55 -8.30 -35.90
N ASP A 79 -26.42 -7.71 -36.20
CA ASP A 79 -25.55 -6.82 -35.45
C ASP A 79 -26.29 -5.69 -34.74
N GLU A 80 -26.12 -5.57 -33.42
CA GLU A 80 -26.14 -4.32 -32.68
C GLU A 80 -24.77 -4.16 -32.01
N ASP A 81 -24.14 -3.03 -32.25
CA ASP A 81 -22.87 -2.58 -31.71
C ASP A 81 -22.89 -2.62 -30.16
N ASP A 82 -22.41 -3.71 -29.59
CA ASP A 82 -22.06 -3.79 -28.17
C ASP A 82 -20.63 -3.30 -28.02
N ALA A 83 -20.47 -2.08 -27.49
CA ALA A 83 -19.20 -1.63 -26.96
C ALA A 83 -18.79 -2.54 -25.79
N PRO A 84 -17.55 -3.05 -25.76
CA PRO A 84 -17.11 -3.94 -24.68
C PRO A 84 -17.14 -3.21 -23.32
N PRO A 85 -17.49 -3.90 -22.22
CA PRO A 85 -17.52 -3.33 -20.89
C PRO A 85 -16.13 -2.84 -20.48
N GLU A 86 -16.10 -1.70 -19.79
CA GLU A 86 -14.87 -1.10 -19.27
C GLU A 86 -14.13 -2.08 -18.35
N ARG A 87 -12.87 -2.31 -18.68
CA ARG A 87 -12.00 -3.31 -18.07
C ARG A 87 -11.53 -2.89 -16.68
N THR A 88 -11.64 -3.78 -15.70
CA THR A 88 -10.91 -3.72 -14.42
C THR A 88 -9.47 -4.25 -14.55
N GLU A 89 -8.84 -4.06 -15.69
CA GLU A 89 -7.42 -4.36 -15.86
C GLU A 89 -6.58 -3.33 -15.10
N VAL A 90 -5.43 -3.79 -14.56
CA VAL A 90 -4.33 -2.88 -14.27
C VAL A 90 -3.89 -2.31 -15.62
N ASP A 91 -4.66 -1.36 -16.05
CA ASP A 91 -4.30 -0.55 -17.18
C ASP A 91 -3.19 0.36 -16.70
N LEU A 92 -1.98 0.12 -17.22
CA LEU A 92 -0.88 1.05 -16.98
C LEU A 92 -1.27 2.46 -17.45
N GLU A 93 -2.15 2.57 -18.45
CA GLU A 93 -2.76 3.83 -18.83
C GLU A 93 -3.64 4.38 -17.71
N ALA A 94 -4.53 3.59 -17.13
CA ALA A 94 -5.34 4.03 -15.98
C ALA A 94 -4.47 4.33 -14.76
N TRP A 95 -3.37 3.58 -14.55
CA TRP A 95 -2.38 3.88 -13.52
C TRP A 95 -1.59 5.16 -13.83
N LEU A 96 -1.19 5.34 -15.08
CA LEU A 96 -0.53 6.56 -15.55
C LEU A 96 -1.50 7.74 -15.67
N GLU A 97 -2.79 7.48 -15.84
CA GLU A 97 -3.88 8.45 -15.85
C GLU A 97 -4.50 8.65 -14.46
N ALA A 98 -3.94 8.01 -13.42
CA ALA A 98 -4.42 8.14 -12.06
C ALA A 98 -4.77 9.59 -11.75
N SER A 99 -6.02 9.75 -11.44
CA SER A 99 -6.67 11.05 -11.33
C SER A 99 -5.87 11.97 -10.43
N PRO A 100 -5.39 13.09 -10.94
CA PRO A 100 -4.88 14.15 -10.09
C PRO A 100 -5.93 14.48 -9.01
N PRO A 101 -5.52 14.95 -7.82
CA PRO A 101 -6.43 15.20 -6.71
C PRO A 101 -7.57 16.19 -7.03
N PHE A 102 -7.53 16.80 -8.21
CA PHE A 102 -8.47 17.82 -8.67
C PHE A 102 -9.35 17.38 -9.86
N HIS A 103 -9.29 16.12 -10.31
CA HIS A 103 -10.24 15.68 -11.32
C HIS A 103 -11.65 15.82 -10.76
N ALA A 104 -12.39 16.78 -11.32
CA ALA A 104 -13.85 16.73 -11.22
C ALA A 104 -14.29 15.50 -12.03
N PRO A 105 -15.21 14.67 -11.50
CA PRO A 105 -15.76 13.58 -12.29
C PRO A 105 -16.28 14.14 -13.61
N GLU A 106 -16.05 13.45 -14.72
CA GLU A 106 -16.75 13.72 -15.96
C GLU A 106 -18.26 13.62 -15.68
N VAL A 107 -18.88 14.75 -15.54
CA VAL A 107 -20.33 14.84 -15.56
C VAL A 107 -20.66 14.94 -17.04
N GLU A 108 -21.12 13.86 -17.67
CA GLU A 108 -21.85 13.96 -18.93
C GLU A 108 -23.02 14.89 -18.67
N LEU A 109 -22.92 16.12 -19.14
CA LEU A 109 -24.02 17.07 -19.18
C LEU A 109 -24.93 16.56 -20.29
N GLU A 110 -25.87 15.67 -19.96
CA GLU A 110 -26.97 15.35 -20.84
C GLU A 110 -27.71 16.66 -21.20
N GLU A 111 -27.95 16.83 -22.50
CA GLU A 111 -28.62 18.00 -23.06
C GLU A 111 -29.96 18.27 -22.35
N GLU A 112 -30.11 19.48 -21.88
CA GLU A 112 -31.29 20.24 -21.47
C GLU A 112 -32.65 19.49 -21.31
N GLY A 113 -32.73 18.63 -20.30
CA GLY A 113 -33.98 18.26 -19.64
C GLY A 113 -34.06 18.98 -18.28
N PRO A 114 -35.22 19.16 -17.67
CA PRO A 114 -35.30 19.65 -16.31
C PRO A 114 -34.51 18.71 -15.42
N PRO A 115 -33.64 19.22 -14.51
CA PRO A 115 -32.78 18.40 -13.70
C PRO A 115 -33.59 17.32 -12.97
N SER A 116 -33.33 16.06 -13.30
CA SER A 116 -33.97 14.94 -12.61
C SER A 116 -33.38 14.88 -11.20
N TYR A 117 -34.19 15.15 -10.20
CA TYR A 117 -33.81 15.05 -8.78
C TYR A 117 -33.88 13.59 -8.26
N GLU A 118 -33.60 12.62 -9.11
CA GLU A 118 -33.66 11.22 -8.69
C GLU A 118 -32.42 10.85 -7.87
N PRO A 119 -32.62 10.34 -6.65
CA PRO A 119 -31.53 9.86 -5.85
C PRO A 119 -30.91 8.64 -6.54
N PHE A 120 -29.59 8.61 -6.59
CA PHE A 120 -28.84 7.46 -7.09
C PHE A 120 -28.07 6.78 -5.96
N PHE A 121 -27.83 5.51 -6.14
CA PHE A 121 -27.03 4.69 -5.24
C PHE A 121 -26.24 3.67 -6.06
N THR A 122 -24.93 3.67 -5.90
CA THR A 122 -24.04 2.66 -6.46
C THR A 122 -23.29 1.94 -5.34
N LEU A 123 -23.10 0.65 -5.51
CA LEU A 123 -22.32 -0.18 -4.62
C LEU A 123 -21.34 -1.00 -5.46
N GLY A 124 -20.08 -0.88 -5.16
CA GLY A 124 -19.01 -1.70 -5.72
C GLY A 124 -18.19 -2.35 -4.63
N GLY A 125 -17.33 -3.25 -4.99
CA GLY A 125 -16.46 -3.89 -4.02
C GLY A 125 -15.46 -4.83 -4.66
N GLU A 126 -14.42 -5.14 -3.89
CA GLU A 126 -13.37 -6.01 -4.33
C GLU A 126 -12.98 -6.96 -3.18
N TYR A 127 -12.93 -8.25 -3.49
CA TYR A 127 -12.36 -9.26 -2.60
C TYR A 127 -11.06 -9.78 -3.21
N ARG A 128 -10.01 -9.83 -2.40
CA ARG A 128 -8.70 -10.41 -2.76
C ARG A 128 -8.29 -11.46 -1.75
N PHE A 129 -7.73 -12.53 -2.27
CA PHE A 129 -7.11 -13.60 -1.49
C PHE A 129 -5.75 -13.93 -2.08
N ARG A 130 -4.73 -14.08 -1.22
CA ARG A 130 -3.35 -14.35 -1.60
C ARG A 130 -2.75 -15.46 -0.77
N LEU A 131 -2.02 -16.34 -1.41
CA LEU A 131 -1.16 -17.34 -0.79
C LEU A 131 0.28 -16.96 -1.06
N ASN A 132 1.07 -16.79 -0.02
CA ASN A 132 2.46 -16.37 -0.10
C ASN A 132 3.37 -17.48 0.39
N ALA A 133 4.50 -17.68 -0.31
CA ALA A 133 5.61 -18.53 0.10
C ALA A 133 6.92 -17.75 -0.12
N MET A 134 7.70 -17.57 0.93
CA MET A 134 8.93 -16.77 0.90
C MET A 134 10.08 -17.50 1.61
N SER A 135 11.29 -17.31 1.11
CA SER A 135 12.50 -17.73 1.81
C SER A 135 12.66 -16.97 3.14
N ASP A 136 13.36 -17.58 4.09
CA ASP A 136 13.72 -16.88 5.32
C ASP A 136 14.51 -15.60 5.03
N ILE A 137 14.22 -14.55 5.81
CA ILE A 137 15.01 -13.32 5.82
C ILE A 137 15.82 -13.30 7.12
N PRO A 138 17.16 -13.51 7.05
CA PRO A 138 18.03 -13.40 8.22
C PRO A 138 18.03 -11.97 8.76
N LEU A 139 17.78 -11.84 10.05
CA LEU A 139 17.73 -10.58 10.80
C LEU A 139 18.80 -10.61 11.91
N ARG A 140 19.11 -9.44 12.48
CA ARG A 140 19.94 -9.38 13.67
C ARG A 140 19.29 -10.20 14.80
N PRO A 141 19.99 -11.18 15.43
CA PRO A 141 19.43 -11.94 16.53
C PRO A 141 19.09 -11.04 17.73
N LEU A 142 17.97 -11.32 18.38
CA LEU A 142 17.62 -10.71 19.66
C LEU A 142 18.41 -11.40 20.80
N PRO A 143 18.67 -10.72 21.92
CA PRO A 143 19.21 -11.36 23.10
C PRO A 143 18.34 -12.52 23.59
N ARG A 144 18.97 -13.58 24.12
CA ARG A 144 18.27 -14.80 24.56
C ARG A 144 17.22 -14.61 25.67
N THR A 145 17.19 -13.45 26.30
CA THR A 145 16.18 -13.08 27.29
C THR A 145 14.84 -12.64 26.68
N ASP A 146 14.81 -12.44 25.36
CA ASP A 146 13.59 -12.10 24.63
C ASP A 146 12.96 -13.38 24.06
N PRO A 147 11.67 -13.68 24.34
CA PRO A 147 10.99 -14.85 23.77
C PRO A 147 10.91 -14.84 22.23
N ALA A 148 11.04 -13.67 21.61
CA ALA A 148 11.11 -13.49 20.14
C ALA A 148 12.54 -13.53 19.62
N SER A 149 13.44 -14.29 20.22
CA SER A 149 14.90 -14.28 19.97
C SER A 149 15.34 -14.92 18.63
N SER A 150 14.47 -15.01 17.64
CA SER A 150 14.81 -15.57 16.33
C SER A 150 15.75 -14.62 15.56
N GLY A 151 16.73 -15.20 14.88
CA GLY A 151 17.60 -14.50 13.91
C GLY A 151 17.01 -14.41 12.51
N GLU A 152 15.70 -14.63 12.36
CA GLU A 152 14.98 -14.70 11.10
C GLU A 152 13.64 -13.98 11.22
N LEU A 153 13.06 -13.57 10.08
CA LEU A 153 11.71 -12.98 10.05
C LEU A 153 10.65 -13.99 10.51
N GLY A 154 10.84 -15.27 10.22
CA GLY A 154 9.93 -16.35 10.62
C GLY A 154 8.60 -16.38 9.85
N GLN A 155 8.45 -15.56 8.82
CA GLN A 155 7.25 -15.51 7.98
C GLN A 155 7.55 -16.14 6.61
N ASN A 156 7.22 -17.42 6.45
CA ASN A 156 7.52 -18.18 5.24
C ASN A 156 6.29 -18.56 4.43
N TYR A 157 5.19 -18.92 5.10
CA TYR A 157 3.96 -19.37 4.46
C TYR A 157 2.77 -18.72 5.12
N TRP A 158 2.06 -17.84 4.41
CA TRP A 158 0.87 -17.19 4.93
C TRP A 158 -0.14 -16.90 3.85
N ALA A 159 -1.40 -16.83 4.26
CA ALA A 159 -2.49 -16.39 3.43
C ALA A 159 -3.02 -15.05 3.91
N GLU A 160 -3.25 -14.13 3.00
CA GLU A 160 -3.84 -12.83 3.27
C GLU A 160 -5.19 -12.72 2.55
N GLN A 161 -6.08 -11.96 3.13
CA GLN A 161 -7.38 -11.67 2.54
C GLN A 161 -7.73 -10.20 2.74
N TRP A 162 -8.58 -9.71 1.84
CA TRP A 162 -9.02 -8.34 1.85
C TRP A 162 -10.35 -8.20 1.14
N LEU A 163 -11.34 -7.58 1.79
CA LEU A 163 -12.62 -7.20 1.21
C LEU A 163 -12.81 -5.70 1.40
N ARG A 164 -12.81 -4.97 0.30
CA ARG A 164 -13.12 -3.55 0.23
C ARG A 164 -14.51 -3.35 -0.36
N LEU A 165 -15.31 -2.51 0.27
CA LEU A 165 -16.62 -2.11 -0.22
C LEU A 165 -16.65 -0.60 -0.41
N ARG A 166 -17.18 -0.17 -1.55
CA ARG A 166 -17.36 1.24 -1.89
C ARG A 166 -18.83 1.52 -2.18
N MET A 167 -19.35 2.56 -1.58
CA MET A 167 -20.70 3.05 -1.76
C MET A 167 -20.66 4.51 -2.21
N GLN A 168 -21.47 4.85 -3.18
CA GLN A 168 -21.68 6.23 -3.59
C GLN A 168 -23.17 6.50 -3.67
N THR A 169 -23.61 7.62 -3.12
CA THR A 169 -25.01 8.04 -3.15
C THR A 169 -25.12 9.56 -3.27
N GLY A 170 -26.19 10.04 -3.87
CA GLY A 170 -26.45 11.45 -4.03
C GLY A 170 -27.87 11.72 -4.49
N PHE A 171 -28.29 12.98 -4.41
CA PHE A 171 -29.58 13.46 -4.93
C PHE A 171 -29.44 14.16 -6.29
N ARG A 172 -28.19 14.47 -6.66
CA ARG A 172 -27.80 15.11 -7.92
C ARG A 172 -26.40 14.66 -8.27
N PRO A 173 -26.01 14.66 -9.54
CA PRO A 173 -24.62 14.37 -9.93
C PRO A 173 -23.59 15.28 -9.24
N GLU A 174 -23.97 16.54 -8.97
CA GLU A 174 -23.08 17.54 -8.37
C GLU A 174 -22.87 17.37 -6.86
N LEU A 175 -23.75 16.62 -6.16
CA LEU A 175 -23.66 16.42 -4.71
C LEU A 175 -23.69 14.94 -4.36
N ARG A 176 -22.54 14.41 -3.94
CA ARG A 176 -22.33 12.99 -3.67
C ARG A 176 -21.77 12.75 -2.28
N LEU A 177 -22.19 11.68 -1.65
CA LEU A 177 -21.57 11.10 -0.48
C LEU A 177 -20.86 9.82 -0.90
N ILE A 178 -19.58 9.76 -0.66
CA ILE A 178 -18.72 8.59 -0.94
C ILE A 178 -18.33 7.98 0.40
N ALA A 179 -18.52 6.65 0.50
CA ALA A 179 -18.05 5.85 1.64
C ALA A 179 -17.31 4.63 1.12
N GLU A 180 -16.15 4.34 1.69
CA GLU A 180 -15.35 3.16 1.37
C GLU A 180 -14.72 2.61 2.65
N GLY A 181 -14.70 1.29 2.78
CA GLY A 181 -14.11 0.65 3.93
C GLY A 181 -13.63 -0.77 3.65
N ASP A 182 -12.58 -1.15 4.36
CA ASP A 182 -12.09 -2.52 4.39
C ASP A 182 -12.85 -3.27 5.50
N VAL A 183 -13.64 -4.28 5.08
CA VAL A 183 -14.51 -5.05 5.99
C VAL A 183 -13.82 -6.32 6.48
N LEU A 184 -12.85 -6.80 5.71
CA LEU A 184 -12.06 -7.98 6.02
C LEU A 184 -10.65 -7.71 5.51
N TYR A 185 -9.63 -7.86 6.35
CA TYR A 185 -8.25 -7.62 5.95
C TYR A 185 -7.26 -8.35 6.87
N GLY A 186 -6.03 -8.59 6.36
CA GLY A 186 -4.92 -9.14 7.12
C GLY A 186 -4.68 -10.62 6.86
N VAL A 187 -3.84 -11.24 7.69
CA VAL A 187 -3.45 -12.66 7.58
C VAL A 187 -4.62 -13.55 7.95
N ALA A 188 -5.08 -14.37 7.00
CA ALA A 188 -6.17 -15.32 7.22
C ALA A 188 -5.67 -16.57 7.97
N PHE A 189 -4.49 -17.07 7.63
CA PHE A 189 -3.80 -18.17 8.31
C PHE A 189 -2.33 -18.23 7.90
N GLY A 190 -1.53 -18.96 8.68
CA GLY A 190 -0.10 -19.16 8.44
C GLY A 190 0.78 -18.31 9.33
N ASP A 191 1.99 -18.01 8.87
CA ASP A 191 3.02 -17.39 9.68
C ASP A 191 2.82 -15.87 9.80
N LEU A 192 3.16 -15.33 10.97
CA LEU A 192 3.31 -13.90 11.21
C LEU A 192 4.79 -13.55 11.34
N ALA A 193 5.16 -12.33 10.96
CA ALA A 193 6.51 -11.82 11.18
C ALA A 193 6.85 -11.81 12.68
N GLN A 194 8.03 -12.34 13.02
CA GLN A 194 8.49 -12.45 14.41
C GLN A 194 9.65 -11.50 14.67
N GLY A 195 9.67 -10.93 15.88
CA GLY A 195 10.77 -10.09 16.33
C GLY A 195 10.93 -8.77 15.57
N THR A 196 9.85 -8.32 14.95
CA THR A 196 9.65 -6.97 14.45
C THR A 196 8.48 -6.35 15.19
N SER A 197 8.40 -5.03 15.27
CA SER A 197 7.26 -4.37 15.90
C SER A 197 6.03 -4.50 14.99
N THR A 198 5.01 -5.24 15.44
CA THR A 198 3.73 -5.39 14.71
C THR A 198 3.03 -4.05 14.50
N ALA A 199 3.25 -3.08 15.40
CA ALA A 199 2.72 -1.73 15.24
C ALA A 199 3.29 -1.00 14.00
N MET A 200 4.45 -1.43 13.52
CA MET A 200 5.15 -0.87 12.37
C MET A 200 4.95 -1.69 11.09
N TRP A 201 4.35 -2.87 11.19
CA TRP A 201 4.06 -3.75 10.07
C TRP A 201 2.58 -4.13 10.06
N PRO A 202 1.69 -3.27 9.52
CA PRO A 202 0.24 -3.44 9.64
C PRO A 202 -0.31 -4.74 9.05
N ARG A 203 0.42 -5.38 8.12
CA ARG A 203 0.02 -6.63 7.48
C ARG A 203 0.19 -7.87 8.35
N ASP A 204 0.97 -7.78 9.44
CA ASP A 204 1.29 -8.93 10.30
C ASP A 204 0.25 -9.18 11.39
N GLU A 205 -0.91 -8.59 11.27
CA GLU A 205 -2.04 -8.88 12.15
C GLU A 205 -2.93 -9.96 11.54
N TYR A 206 -3.39 -10.91 12.35
CA TYR A 206 -4.45 -11.82 11.90
C TYR A 206 -5.70 -11.02 11.55
N GLY A 207 -6.23 -11.28 10.33
CA GLY A 207 -7.43 -10.62 9.84
C GLY A 207 -8.66 -11.08 10.60
N TYR A 208 -9.20 -10.19 11.40
CA TYR A 208 -10.51 -10.35 11.99
C TYR A 208 -11.54 -9.59 11.17
N PRO A 209 -12.81 -10.02 11.14
CA PRO A 209 -13.89 -9.20 10.66
C PRO A 209 -13.91 -7.88 11.41
N GLY A 210 -13.70 -6.80 10.71
CA GLY A 210 -13.68 -5.46 11.26
C GLY A 210 -13.95 -4.46 10.14
N ILE A 211 -14.40 -3.27 10.48
CA ILE A 211 -14.60 -2.20 9.49
C ILE A 211 -13.52 -1.16 9.72
N ARG A 212 -12.63 -1.01 8.75
CA ARG A 212 -11.70 0.10 8.68
C ARG A 212 -12.22 1.10 7.68
N LEU A 213 -12.73 2.22 8.16
CA LEU A 213 -13.22 3.28 7.30
C LEU A 213 -12.04 3.95 6.60
N ARG A 214 -12.03 3.89 5.26
CA ARG A 214 -11.06 4.60 4.43
C ARG A 214 -11.61 5.93 3.97
N HIS A 215 -12.69 5.92 3.23
CA HIS A 215 -13.30 7.13 2.72
C HIS A 215 -14.67 7.32 3.37
N LEU A 216 -14.94 8.53 3.80
CA LEU A 216 -16.26 9.04 4.14
C LEU A 216 -16.25 10.55 3.94
N TYR A 217 -16.62 10.98 2.76
CA TYR A 217 -16.61 12.39 2.43
C TYR A 217 -17.79 12.80 1.55
N LEU A 218 -18.14 14.07 1.70
CA LEU A 218 -19.06 14.78 0.83
C LEU A 218 -18.25 15.43 -0.30
N GLU A 219 -18.71 15.26 -1.51
CA GLU A 219 -18.24 15.94 -2.70
C GLU A 219 -19.34 16.80 -3.27
N TRP A 220 -19.05 18.08 -3.49
CA TRP A 220 -20.00 19.02 -4.04
C TRP A 220 -19.34 19.86 -5.14
N LEU A 221 -19.79 19.64 -6.38
CA LEU A 221 -19.46 20.48 -7.52
C LEU A 221 -20.38 21.72 -7.50
N THR A 222 -19.79 22.84 -7.06
CA THR A 222 -20.50 24.13 -7.02
C THR A 222 -20.29 24.87 -8.35
N PRO A 223 -21.09 25.92 -8.63
CA PRO A 223 -20.88 26.76 -9.84
C PRO A 223 -19.50 27.42 -9.91
N VAL A 224 -18.76 27.49 -8.80
CA VAL A 224 -17.45 28.18 -8.71
C VAL A 224 -16.28 27.23 -8.44
N GLY A 225 -16.54 25.94 -8.20
CA GLY A 225 -15.48 24.98 -7.94
C GLY A 225 -15.95 23.73 -7.21
N LEU A 226 -15.03 22.84 -6.96
CA LEU A 226 -15.21 21.57 -6.27
C LEU A 226 -14.93 21.73 -4.78
N LEU A 227 -15.87 21.32 -3.93
CA LEU A 227 -15.69 21.21 -2.48
C LEU A 227 -15.69 19.72 -2.08
N ARG A 228 -14.68 19.30 -1.32
CA ARG A 228 -14.63 17.98 -0.66
C ARG A 228 -14.44 18.15 0.84
N LEU A 229 -15.27 17.44 1.62
CA LEU A 229 -15.25 17.53 3.08
C LEU A 229 -15.38 16.13 3.69
N GLY A 230 -14.42 15.70 4.49
CA GLY A 230 -14.46 14.42 5.20
C GLY A 230 -13.15 13.64 5.12
N GLN A 231 -13.22 12.35 5.46
CA GLN A 231 -12.06 11.46 5.42
C GLN A 231 -11.89 10.88 4.01
N MET A 232 -10.68 10.96 3.47
CA MET A 232 -10.36 10.48 2.12
C MET A 232 -8.89 10.13 1.99
N GLY A 233 -8.54 9.33 0.98
CA GLY A 233 -7.16 9.16 0.51
C GLY A 233 -6.65 10.42 -0.18
N PHE A 234 -5.35 10.51 -0.30
CA PHE A 234 -4.69 11.59 -1.03
C PHE A 234 -3.57 11.02 -1.90
N SER A 235 -3.68 11.23 -3.20
CA SER A 235 -2.65 10.85 -4.18
C SER A 235 -2.21 12.08 -4.96
N TRP A 236 -0.93 12.13 -5.29
CA TRP A 236 -0.34 13.16 -6.13
C TRP A 236 0.74 12.56 -7.02
N GLY A 237 0.81 13.00 -8.28
CA GLY A 237 1.87 12.65 -9.22
C GLY A 237 1.96 11.14 -9.50
N LEU A 238 3.12 10.56 -9.22
CA LEU A 238 3.39 9.13 -9.30
C LEU A 238 3.17 8.41 -7.96
N GLY A 239 2.66 9.12 -6.96
CA GLY A 239 2.42 8.58 -5.62
C GLY A 239 3.71 8.35 -4.82
N MET A 240 4.77 9.12 -5.11
CA MET A 240 6.06 8.98 -4.44
C MET A 240 6.02 9.50 -3.00
N VAL A 241 5.33 10.62 -2.74
CA VAL A 241 5.22 11.25 -1.42
C VAL A 241 3.83 11.10 -0.84
N ALA A 242 2.80 11.22 -1.66
CA ALA A 242 1.40 11.14 -1.25
C ALA A 242 0.68 10.10 -2.10
N ASN A 243 0.27 8.99 -1.48
CA ASN A 243 -0.38 7.88 -2.15
C ASN A 243 -1.60 7.41 -1.37
N GLY A 244 -2.77 7.53 -1.97
CA GLY A 244 -4.04 7.11 -1.37
C GLY A 244 -4.25 5.60 -1.34
N GLY A 245 -3.34 4.81 -1.93
CA GLY A 245 -3.43 3.37 -1.97
C GLY A 245 -4.55 2.85 -2.87
N ASP A 246 -4.90 3.58 -3.91
CA ASP A 246 -5.94 3.20 -4.87
C ASP A 246 -5.35 2.74 -6.23
N GLN A 247 -4.04 2.89 -6.40
CA GLN A 247 -3.32 2.52 -7.62
C GLN A 247 -2.65 1.16 -7.47
N GLN A 248 -2.90 0.26 -8.42
CA GLN A 248 -2.26 -1.04 -8.39
C GLN A 248 -0.83 -0.95 -8.96
N PRO A 249 0.19 -1.38 -8.20
CA PRO A 249 1.56 -1.39 -8.68
C PRO A 249 1.78 -2.47 -9.75
N VAL A 250 2.90 -2.37 -10.50
CA VAL A 250 3.27 -3.37 -11.51
C VAL A 250 3.43 -4.75 -10.90
N PHE A 251 4.04 -4.87 -9.74
CA PHE A 251 4.15 -6.11 -8.96
C PHE A 251 3.67 -5.90 -7.54
N GLY A 252 3.13 -6.94 -6.94
CA GLY A 252 2.55 -6.88 -5.61
C GLY A 252 1.16 -6.27 -5.61
N ASP A 253 0.80 -5.64 -4.51
CA ASP A 253 -0.47 -4.95 -4.31
C ASP A 253 -0.27 -3.66 -3.55
N TYR A 254 -1.17 -2.70 -3.78
CA TYR A 254 -1.33 -1.55 -2.90
C TYR A 254 -1.81 -2.01 -1.50
N ARG A 255 -1.53 -1.22 -0.49
CA ARG A 255 -1.86 -1.56 0.89
C ARG A 255 -2.98 -0.68 1.41
N TYR A 256 -2.62 0.31 2.21
CA TYR A 256 -3.63 1.06 2.97
C TYR A 256 -3.82 2.48 2.47
N GLY A 257 -2.81 3.06 1.83
CA GLY A 257 -2.79 4.45 1.39
C GLY A 257 -2.84 5.47 2.52
N ASP A 258 -2.43 6.67 2.24
CA ASP A 258 -2.54 7.80 3.15
C ASP A 258 -3.99 8.22 3.35
N LEU A 259 -4.39 8.50 4.59
CA LEU A 259 -5.73 8.91 4.95
C LEU A 259 -5.72 10.24 5.68
N VAL A 260 -6.48 11.19 5.17
CA VAL A 260 -6.62 12.51 5.76
C VAL A 260 -8.09 12.87 5.99
N ARG A 261 -8.38 13.63 7.05
CA ARG A 261 -9.66 14.31 7.23
C ARG A 261 -9.48 15.70 6.66
N ARG A 262 -10.05 15.92 5.47
CA ARG A 262 -9.73 17.06 4.60
C ARG A 262 -10.93 17.97 4.38
N ALA A 263 -10.65 19.27 4.38
CA ALA A 263 -11.47 20.28 3.72
C ALA A 263 -10.68 20.78 2.50
N LEU A 264 -11.17 20.50 1.30
CA LEU A 264 -10.54 20.89 0.03
C LEU A 264 -11.49 21.75 -0.76
N PHE A 265 -11.01 22.86 -1.28
CA PHE A 265 -11.69 23.66 -2.28
C PHE A 265 -10.78 23.84 -3.50
N ALA A 266 -11.28 23.47 -4.68
CA ALA A 266 -10.55 23.58 -5.94
C ALA A 266 -11.39 24.36 -6.97
N ILE A 267 -10.74 25.22 -7.72
CA ILE A 267 -11.38 26.02 -8.79
C ILE A 267 -10.67 25.78 -10.12
N LYS A 268 -11.45 25.87 -11.19
CA LYS A 268 -10.98 26.01 -12.58
C LYS A 268 -11.28 27.43 -13.03
N PRO A 269 -10.27 28.32 -13.20
CA PRO A 269 -10.51 29.77 -13.38
C PRO A 269 -11.40 30.16 -14.56
N ASP A 270 -11.30 29.39 -15.66
CA ASP A 270 -12.04 29.66 -16.90
C ASP A 270 -13.26 28.72 -17.07
N GLY A 271 -13.79 28.18 -15.97
CA GLY A 271 -14.90 27.22 -15.98
C GLY A 271 -14.43 25.77 -16.02
N LEU A 272 -15.36 24.82 -16.10
CA LEU A 272 -15.09 23.37 -16.01
C LEU A 272 -14.16 22.86 -17.11
N GLU A 273 -14.22 23.48 -18.30
CA GLU A 273 -13.36 23.20 -19.45
C GLU A 273 -11.92 23.71 -19.32
N SER A 274 -11.63 24.50 -18.29
CA SER A 274 -10.30 25.06 -18.08
C SER A 274 -9.26 23.96 -17.86
N PRO A 275 -8.13 23.97 -18.56
CA PRO A 275 -7.03 23.02 -18.29
C PRO A 275 -6.29 23.33 -16.97
N TYR A 276 -6.58 24.47 -16.35
CA TYR A 276 -5.94 24.89 -15.12
C TYR A 276 -6.85 24.61 -13.92
N ALA A 277 -6.27 24.06 -12.85
CA ALA A 277 -6.92 23.90 -11.56
C ALA A 277 -6.04 24.47 -10.44
N ILE A 278 -6.66 25.12 -9.48
CA ILE A 278 -6.01 25.62 -8.26
C ILE A 278 -6.79 25.09 -7.07
N GLY A 279 -6.10 24.45 -6.15
CA GLY A 279 -6.70 23.87 -4.95
C GLY A 279 -6.04 24.34 -3.68
N VAL A 280 -6.88 24.55 -2.65
CA VAL A 280 -6.44 24.84 -1.28
C VAL A 280 -7.06 23.81 -0.36
N GLY A 281 -6.24 23.19 0.48
CA GLY A 281 -6.69 22.17 1.40
C GLY A 281 -6.19 22.39 2.82
N PHE A 282 -6.98 21.92 3.77
CA PHE A 282 -6.58 21.79 5.17
C PHE A 282 -6.87 20.37 5.64
N ASP A 283 -5.87 19.70 6.19
CA ASP A 283 -5.94 18.32 6.60
C ASP A 283 -5.63 18.12 8.06
N TRP A 284 -6.34 17.19 8.66
CA TRP A 284 -5.93 16.47 9.83
C TRP A 284 -5.59 15.04 9.38
N VAL A 285 -4.31 14.68 9.45
CA VAL A 285 -3.85 13.35 9.02
C VAL A 285 -4.41 12.29 9.97
N ALA A 286 -5.11 11.33 9.43
CA ALA A 286 -5.61 10.18 10.18
C ALA A 286 -4.54 9.08 10.26
N TRP A 287 -3.89 8.82 9.14
CA TRP A 287 -2.81 7.85 9.04
C TRP A 287 -1.93 8.14 7.81
N ASP A 288 -0.62 8.10 7.99
CA ASP A 288 0.41 8.00 6.96
C ASP A 288 1.68 7.36 7.57
N GLN A 289 2.80 7.35 6.84
CA GLN A 289 4.06 6.77 7.33
C GLN A 289 4.59 7.41 8.61
N THR A 290 4.36 8.71 8.80
CA THR A 290 4.95 9.49 9.89
C THR A 290 3.97 9.77 11.02
N ALA A 291 2.65 9.70 10.77
CA ALA A 291 1.61 9.94 11.76
C ALA A 291 0.58 8.81 11.80
N ASP A 292 0.19 8.42 13.01
CA ASP A 292 -0.91 7.50 13.26
C ASP A 292 -1.73 8.00 14.45
N PHE A 293 -2.83 8.69 14.14
CA PHE A 293 -3.70 9.26 15.16
C PHE A 293 -4.36 8.19 16.03
N GLU A 294 -4.80 7.09 15.42
CA GLU A 294 -5.58 6.06 16.14
C GLU A 294 -4.71 5.21 17.06
N ARG A 295 -3.55 4.78 16.61
CA ARG A 295 -2.66 3.88 17.38
C ARG A 295 -1.70 4.66 18.26
N ARG A 296 -1.01 5.66 17.72
CA ARG A 296 0.02 6.43 18.43
C ARG A 296 -0.50 7.71 19.06
N GLY A 297 -1.65 8.23 18.59
CA GLY A 297 -2.24 9.48 19.03
C GLY A 297 -1.47 10.70 18.55
N ASP A 298 -0.78 10.56 17.42
CA ASP A 298 -0.09 11.66 16.76
C ASP A 298 -1.12 12.66 16.22
N VAL A 299 -0.92 13.94 16.45
CA VAL A 299 -1.75 15.00 15.90
C VAL A 299 -0.94 15.69 14.82
N ALA A 300 -1.29 15.46 13.56
CA ALA A 300 -0.65 16.06 12.39
C ALA A 300 -1.67 16.91 11.62
N LEU A 301 -1.38 18.20 11.52
CA LEU A 301 -2.17 19.19 10.78
C LEU A 301 -1.34 19.69 9.61
N GLN A 302 -1.97 19.81 8.42
CA GLN A 302 -1.29 20.37 7.26
C GLN A 302 -2.20 21.28 6.45
N GLY A 303 -1.62 22.34 5.91
CA GLY A 303 -2.23 23.22 4.93
C GLY A 303 -1.55 23.03 3.60
N LEU A 304 -2.30 22.93 2.51
CA LEU A 304 -1.75 22.73 1.17
C LEU A 304 -2.31 23.75 0.17
N LEU A 305 -1.45 24.12 -0.77
CA LEU A 305 -1.79 24.87 -1.98
C LEU A 305 -1.27 24.08 -3.17
N ALA A 306 -2.13 23.79 -4.14
CA ALA A 306 -1.75 23.04 -5.32
C ALA A 306 -2.21 23.75 -6.60
N PHE A 307 -1.42 23.59 -7.64
CA PHE A 307 -1.68 24.03 -9.00
C PHE A 307 -1.52 22.84 -9.94
N GLN A 308 -2.43 22.74 -10.91
CA GLN A 308 -2.36 21.71 -11.95
C GLN A 308 -2.76 22.31 -13.29
N TYR A 309 -2.06 21.87 -14.33
CA TYR A 309 -2.41 22.01 -15.73
C TYR A 309 -2.64 20.62 -16.29
N ASP A 310 -3.78 20.41 -16.96
CA ASP A 310 -4.17 19.13 -17.53
C ASP A 310 -4.71 19.34 -18.96
N ASP A 311 -3.94 18.87 -19.95
CA ASP A 311 -4.35 18.82 -21.35
C ASP A 311 -4.89 17.41 -21.65
N THR A 312 -6.17 17.20 -21.34
CA THR A 312 -6.85 15.90 -21.49
C THR A 312 -6.75 15.36 -22.92
N ALA A 313 -6.81 16.24 -23.94
CA ALA A 313 -6.72 15.84 -25.36
C ALA A 313 -5.35 15.23 -25.72
N LYS A 314 -4.27 15.70 -25.08
CA LYS A 314 -2.91 15.18 -25.28
C LYS A 314 -2.44 14.29 -24.14
N ARG A 315 -3.26 14.12 -23.10
CA ARG A 315 -2.92 13.39 -21.88
C ARG A 315 -1.64 13.91 -21.20
N ASN A 316 -1.43 15.23 -21.26
CA ASN A 316 -0.28 15.90 -20.68
C ASN A 316 -0.69 16.62 -19.40
N THR A 317 -0.01 16.32 -18.31
CA THR A 317 -0.30 16.91 -17.00
C THR A 317 0.98 17.52 -16.41
N VAL A 318 0.84 18.70 -15.81
CA VAL A 318 1.89 19.33 -15.00
C VAL A 318 1.25 19.83 -13.73
N GLY A 319 1.87 19.58 -12.60
CA GLY A 319 1.37 20.05 -11.32
C GLY A 319 2.48 20.42 -10.35
N ALA A 320 2.13 21.20 -9.37
CA ALA A 320 2.98 21.49 -8.22
C ALA A 320 2.11 21.71 -6.99
N TYR A 321 2.58 21.25 -5.83
CA TYR A 321 1.99 21.65 -4.56
C TYR A 321 3.06 22.07 -3.55
N VAL A 322 2.61 22.86 -2.59
CA VAL A 322 3.36 23.18 -1.37
C VAL A 322 2.46 22.86 -0.19
N ALA A 323 2.98 22.10 0.76
CA ALA A 323 2.29 21.81 2.01
C ALA A 323 3.17 22.21 3.20
N TYR A 324 2.56 22.83 4.21
CA TYR A 324 3.16 23.01 5.54
C TYR A 324 2.49 22.04 6.48
N ARG A 325 3.29 21.26 7.22
CA ARG A 325 2.85 20.29 8.20
C ARG A 325 3.42 20.59 9.57
N HIS A 326 2.53 20.59 10.57
CA HIS A 326 2.85 20.58 11.98
C HIS A 326 2.34 19.30 12.61
N GLN A 327 3.21 18.53 13.26
CA GLN A 327 2.86 17.27 13.91
C GLN A 327 3.41 17.25 15.33
N GLU A 328 2.60 16.74 16.26
CA GLU A 328 2.98 16.51 17.66
C GLU A 328 2.59 15.10 18.08
N ASN A 329 3.50 14.37 18.75
CA ASN A 329 3.22 13.06 19.34
C ASN A 329 2.76 13.21 20.80
N ARG A 330 2.36 12.09 21.42
CA ARG A 330 1.91 12.08 22.84
C ARG A 330 2.98 12.50 23.84
N LEU A 331 4.24 12.50 23.47
CA LEU A 331 5.38 12.90 24.32
C LEU A 331 5.71 14.39 24.19
N GLY A 332 5.01 15.12 23.31
CA GLY A 332 5.26 16.52 23.00
C GLY A 332 6.47 16.71 22.08
N ASP A 333 6.89 15.68 21.35
CA ASP A 333 7.87 15.84 20.29
C ASP A 333 7.18 16.38 19.04
N VAL A 334 7.87 17.25 18.31
CA VAL A 334 7.30 18.05 17.22
C VAL A 334 8.05 17.80 15.91
N LEU A 335 7.32 17.81 14.81
CA LEU A 335 7.81 17.88 13.44
C LEU A 335 7.14 19.05 12.74
N ASP A 336 7.95 20.02 12.28
CA ASP A 336 7.53 21.16 11.49
C ASP A 336 8.25 21.14 10.15
N VAL A 337 7.53 20.86 9.05
CA VAL A 337 8.14 20.75 7.74
C VAL A 337 7.32 21.44 6.66
N VAL A 338 8.03 21.89 5.62
CA VAL A 338 7.46 22.32 4.34
C VAL A 338 7.84 21.27 3.30
N VAL A 339 6.85 20.82 2.56
CA VAL A 339 7.01 19.92 1.40
C VAL A 339 6.72 20.73 0.15
N GLY A 340 7.65 20.75 -0.79
CA GLY A 340 7.42 21.23 -2.15
C GLY A 340 7.52 20.05 -3.10
N ASP A 341 6.53 19.86 -3.96
CA ASP A 341 6.46 18.77 -4.92
C ASP A 341 6.09 19.28 -6.30
N VAL A 342 6.72 18.74 -7.32
CA VAL A 342 6.45 19.02 -8.72
C VAL A 342 6.28 17.72 -9.49
N PHE A 343 5.28 17.69 -10.34
CA PHE A 343 4.94 16.55 -11.18
C PHE A 343 4.73 16.97 -12.63
N ALA A 344 5.16 16.14 -13.56
CA ALA A 344 4.92 16.36 -15.00
C ALA A 344 4.80 15.02 -15.72
N ARG A 345 3.86 14.93 -16.66
CA ARG A 345 3.66 13.78 -17.54
C ARG A 345 3.39 14.25 -18.96
N TRP A 346 4.07 13.65 -19.95
CA TRP A 346 3.91 13.91 -21.37
C TRP A 346 3.74 12.63 -22.16
N HIS A 347 2.85 12.68 -23.14
CA HIS A 347 2.63 11.63 -24.11
C HIS A 347 2.83 12.16 -25.53
N VAL A 348 3.36 11.30 -26.39
CA VAL A 348 3.54 11.58 -27.83
C VAL A 348 3.21 10.32 -28.60
N GLU A 349 2.27 10.40 -29.55
CA GLU A 349 1.94 9.31 -30.46
C GLU A 349 3.16 8.91 -31.30
N ASP A 350 3.46 7.60 -31.38
CA ASP A 350 4.63 7.10 -32.10
C ASP A 350 4.34 6.81 -33.60
N GLY A 351 3.10 7.00 -34.04
CA GLY A 351 2.65 6.76 -35.42
C GLY A 351 2.47 5.27 -35.76
N THR A 352 2.67 4.35 -34.84
CA THR A 352 2.55 2.89 -35.03
C THR A 352 1.43 2.27 -34.17
N GLY A 353 0.54 3.09 -33.62
CA GLY A 353 -0.52 2.68 -32.71
C GLY A 353 -0.08 2.62 -31.24
N GLY A 354 1.15 3.01 -30.94
CA GLY A 354 1.67 3.15 -29.58
C GLY A 354 1.92 4.61 -29.22
N ARG A 355 2.24 4.85 -27.94
CA ARG A 355 2.58 6.17 -27.39
C ARG A 355 3.90 6.09 -26.64
N LEU A 356 4.75 7.09 -26.83
CA LEU A 356 5.90 7.35 -25.97
C LEU A 356 5.44 8.23 -24.82
N PHE A 357 5.91 7.94 -23.62
CA PHE A 357 5.63 8.80 -22.47
C PHE A 357 6.88 9.07 -21.65
N ALA A 358 6.84 10.20 -20.94
CA ALA A 358 7.78 10.55 -19.89
C ALA A 358 6.99 11.12 -18.71
N ALA A 359 7.26 10.63 -17.50
CA ALA A 359 6.69 11.18 -16.29
C ALA A 359 7.79 11.41 -15.25
N LEU A 360 7.70 12.52 -14.52
CA LEU A 360 8.65 12.94 -13.50
C LEU A 360 7.88 13.44 -12.28
N GLU A 361 8.28 12.98 -11.10
CA GLU A 361 7.91 13.59 -9.82
C GLU A 361 9.18 13.90 -9.03
N ALA A 362 9.24 15.06 -8.38
CA ALA A 362 10.35 15.45 -7.53
C ALA A 362 9.85 16.25 -6.34
N ALA A 363 10.30 15.86 -5.16
CA ALA A 363 9.92 16.50 -3.89
C ALA A 363 11.14 16.91 -3.06
N TYR A 364 11.01 18.06 -2.40
CA TYR A 364 11.96 18.53 -1.42
C TYR A 364 11.24 18.85 -0.11
N ILE A 365 11.73 18.23 0.97
CA ILE A 365 11.17 18.36 2.31
C ILE A 365 12.20 19.05 3.18
N ARG A 366 11.78 20.14 3.84
CA ARG A 366 12.64 20.91 4.73
C ARG A 366 11.90 21.38 5.96
N GLY A 367 12.59 21.32 7.11
CA GLY A 367 12.05 21.82 8.37
C GLY A 367 12.90 21.43 9.56
N GLU A 368 12.23 21.13 10.66
CA GLU A 368 12.88 20.77 11.92
C GLU A 368 12.04 19.76 12.71
N THR A 369 12.71 18.93 13.52
CA THR A 369 12.05 17.93 14.35
C THR A 369 12.72 17.76 15.71
N THR A 370 11.91 17.38 16.70
CA THR A 370 12.39 16.92 18.01
C THR A 370 12.12 15.43 18.21
N PHE A 371 11.56 14.71 17.21
CA PHE A 371 11.26 13.29 17.29
C PHE A 371 12.51 12.45 17.54
N ALA A 372 13.58 12.71 16.83
CA ALA A 372 14.85 11.98 16.96
C ALA A 372 15.90 12.82 17.71
N ARG A 373 15.66 13.05 19.01
CA ARG A 373 16.60 13.79 19.85
C ARG A 373 17.89 13.02 20.05
N THR A 374 19.00 13.69 19.88
CA THR A 374 20.32 13.18 20.27
C THR A 374 20.67 13.59 21.70
N ASN A 375 21.73 13.00 22.26
CA ASN A 375 22.26 13.45 23.57
C ASN A 375 22.82 14.87 23.53
N GLU A 376 23.16 15.39 22.35
CA GLU A 376 23.82 16.67 22.14
C GLU A 376 22.87 17.76 21.64
N ARG A 377 21.73 17.37 21.04
CA ARG A 377 20.77 18.31 20.43
C ARG A 377 19.34 17.92 20.75
N GLU A 378 18.53 18.89 21.11
CA GLU A 378 17.09 18.71 21.32
C GLU A 378 16.30 18.75 20.01
N ARG A 379 16.87 19.36 18.95
CA ARG A 379 16.22 19.60 17.66
C ARG A 379 17.19 19.31 16.53
N GLN A 380 16.69 18.65 15.51
CA GLN A 380 17.40 18.36 14.27
C GLN A 380 16.73 19.10 13.10
N ASP A 381 17.53 19.52 12.13
CA ASP A 381 17.01 19.97 10.84
C ASP A 381 16.54 18.78 10.03
N VAL A 382 15.47 18.95 9.25
CA VAL A 382 14.99 17.98 8.26
C VAL A 382 15.35 18.51 6.88
N GLU A 383 16.03 17.69 6.06
CA GLU A 383 16.41 18.06 4.70
C GLU A 383 16.44 16.83 3.80
N GLN A 384 15.37 16.59 3.04
CA GLN A 384 15.19 15.37 2.24
C GLN A 384 14.89 15.71 0.79
N LEU A 385 15.47 14.94 -0.15
CA LEU A 385 15.25 15.06 -1.57
C LEU A 385 14.78 13.70 -2.13
N LEU A 386 13.68 13.72 -2.88
CA LEU A 386 13.07 12.56 -3.50
C LEU A 386 12.84 12.83 -4.98
N GLY A 387 12.88 11.80 -5.82
CA GLY A 387 12.55 11.94 -7.23
C GLY A 387 12.34 10.60 -7.92
N VAL A 388 11.39 10.57 -8.86
CA VAL A 388 11.10 9.42 -9.74
C VAL A 388 11.00 9.92 -11.18
N LEU A 389 11.57 9.18 -12.10
CA LEU A 389 11.45 9.38 -13.54
C LEU A 389 11.00 8.07 -14.19
N GLN A 390 9.93 8.13 -14.95
CA GLN A 390 9.47 7.05 -15.82
C GLN A 390 9.62 7.46 -17.28
N LEU A 391 10.15 6.56 -18.10
CA LEU A 391 10.25 6.69 -19.54
C LEU A 391 9.74 5.41 -20.17
N GLY A 392 8.86 5.50 -21.14
CA GLY A 392 8.34 4.27 -21.72
C GLY A 392 7.63 4.43 -23.04
N ARG A 393 7.24 3.29 -23.58
CA ARG A 393 6.38 3.12 -24.72
C ARG A 393 5.20 2.25 -24.33
N LEU A 394 4.01 2.79 -24.46
CA LEU A 394 2.75 2.10 -24.23
C LEU A 394 2.19 1.62 -25.59
N HIS A 395 1.78 0.36 -25.65
CA HIS A 395 1.16 -0.23 -26.83
C HIS A 395 0.13 -1.28 -26.38
N PRO A 396 -1.01 -1.44 -27.07
CA PRO A 396 -2.04 -2.40 -26.65
C PRO A 396 -1.52 -3.81 -26.34
N ASP A 397 -0.52 -4.29 -27.08
CA ASP A 397 0.03 -5.63 -26.89
C ASP A 397 1.19 -5.70 -25.90
N ILE A 398 1.99 -4.62 -25.76
CA ILE A 398 3.19 -4.61 -24.93
C ILE A 398 3.60 -3.21 -24.49
N ASP A 399 3.71 -3.01 -23.20
CA ASP A 399 4.32 -1.81 -22.61
C ASP A 399 5.77 -2.10 -22.25
N LEU A 400 6.63 -1.13 -22.51
CA LEU A 400 8.04 -1.14 -22.11
C LEU A 400 8.34 0.13 -21.34
N VAL A 401 8.73 -0.02 -20.08
CA VAL A 401 8.98 1.11 -19.18
C VAL A 401 10.31 0.96 -18.47
N LEU A 402 11.02 2.07 -18.35
CA LEU A 402 12.12 2.24 -17.42
C LEU A 402 11.70 3.24 -16.36
N GLU A 403 11.63 2.80 -15.14
CA GLU A 403 11.51 3.67 -13.97
C GLU A 403 12.86 3.78 -13.27
N THR A 404 13.16 4.96 -12.76
CA THR A 404 14.33 5.20 -11.90
C THR A 404 13.96 6.17 -10.81
N GLY A 405 14.45 5.93 -9.59
CA GLY A 405 14.16 6.78 -8.47
C GLY A 405 15.37 7.05 -7.59
N TYR A 406 15.27 8.12 -6.85
CA TYR A 406 16.27 8.59 -5.91
C TYR A 406 15.60 9.06 -4.62
N ALA A 407 16.05 8.51 -3.50
CA ALA A 407 15.75 9.00 -2.16
C ALA A 407 17.08 9.36 -1.47
N SER A 408 17.17 10.55 -0.89
CA SER A 408 18.34 10.96 -0.13
C SER A 408 18.60 10.01 1.04
N GLY A 409 19.86 9.73 1.32
CA GLY A 409 20.30 8.86 2.42
C GLY A 409 20.73 9.67 3.64
N ASP A 410 20.90 8.96 4.76
CA ASP A 410 21.42 9.48 6.02
C ASP A 410 22.43 8.50 6.59
N SER A 411 23.64 8.94 6.79
CA SER A 411 24.73 8.10 7.35
C SER A 411 24.88 8.25 8.87
N ASP A 412 24.18 9.23 9.47
CA ASP A 412 24.20 9.45 10.92
C ASP A 412 22.87 10.04 11.41
N THR A 413 21.93 9.17 11.74
CA THR A 413 20.59 9.54 12.19
C THR A 413 20.57 10.33 13.52
N TYR A 414 21.70 10.48 14.20
CA TYR A 414 21.84 11.19 15.47
C TYR A 414 22.66 12.47 15.38
N ASP A 415 23.03 12.90 14.19
CA ASP A 415 23.68 14.19 13.98
C ASP A 415 22.65 15.37 13.99
N ALA A 416 22.99 16.46 13.32
CA ALA A 416 22.16 17.66 13.29
C ALA A 416 21.03 17.63 12.28
N ILE A 417 21.05 16.70 11.31
CA ILE A 417 20.19 16.72 10.12
C ILE A 417 19.57 15.35 9.88
N GLN A 418 18.27 15.29 9.73
CA GLN A 418 17.53 14.11 9.26
C GLN A 418 17.41 14.20 7.74
N SER A 419 18.29 13.52 7.04
CA SER A 419 18.37 13.60 5.57
C SER A 419 17.82 12.36 4.85
N ARG A 420 17.42 11.29 5.55
CA ARG A 420 16.88 10.08 4.93
C ARG A 420 15.49 10.31 4.35
N GLY A 421 15.43 10.49 3.03
CA GLY A 421 14.17 10.49 2.29
C GLY A 421 13.58 9.08 2.19
N THR A 422 12.26 8.97 2.26
CA THR A 422 11.54 7.70 2.14
C THR A 422 10.32 7.92 1.26
N PHE A 423 10.13 7.04 0.26
CA PHE A 423 8.94 7.03 -0.58
C PHE A 423 7.75 6.45 0.19
N ASP A 424 6.55 6.82 -0.24
CA ASP A 424 5.35 6.15 0.22
C ASP A 424 5.45 4.63 -0.04
N PRO A 425 5.05 3.76 0.90
CA PRO A 425 5.11 2.31 0.73
C PRO A 425 4.22 1.76 -0.38
N ASP A 426 3.19 2.50 -0.79
CA ASP A 426 2.31 2.12 -1.89
C ASP A 426 2.89 2.51 -3.26
N HIS A 427 3.96 3.34 -3.31
CA HIS A 427 4.84 3.45 -4.47
C HIS A 427 5.82 2.26 -4.50
N ARG A 428 5.36 1.12 -5.00
CA ARG A 428 6.10 -0.14 -4.91
C ARG A 428 7.08 -0.34 -6.05
N VAL A 429 8.31 -0.68 -5.69
CA VAL A 429 9.40 -1.01 -6.61
C VAL A 429 9.82 -2.46 -6.38
N GLY A 430 9.43 -3.36 -7.27
CA GLY A 430 9.66 -4.80 -7.14
C GLY A 430 8.84 -5.48 -6.04
N LEU A 431 9.11 -6.75 -5.79
CA LEU A 431 8.40 -7.58 -4.81
C LEU A 431 9.14 -7.77 -3.50
N ILE A 432 10.50 -7.78 -3.50
CA ILE A 432 11.28 -8.34 -2.38
C ILE A 432 12.23 -7.33 -1.77
N MET A 433 13.11 -6.68 -2.55
CA MET A 433 14.22 -5.87 -2.05
C MET A 433 13.77 -4.82 -1.04
N PHE A 434 12.90 -3.90 -1.45
CA PHE A 434 12.41 -2.82 -0.61
C PHE A 434 11.24 -3.27 0.27
N SER A 435 10.30 -4.00 -0.33
CA SER A 435 9.03 -4.35 0.29
C SER A 435 9.14 -5.41 1.38
N GLU A 436 10.12 -6.30 1.32
CA GLU A 436 10.29 -7.40 2.26
C GLU A 436 11.61 -7.27 3.03
N VAL A 437 12.75 -7.27 2.34
CA VAL A 437 14.06 -7.41 2.99
C VAL A 437 14.44 -6.13 3.74
N LEU A 438 14.48 -4.97 3.07
CA LEU A 438 14.83 -3.71 3.74
C LEU A 438 13.78 -3.27 4.75
N ALA A 439 12.50 -3.54 4.46
CA ALA A 439 11.44 -3.32 5.42
C ALA A 439 11.63 -4.16 6.71
N ALA A 440 11.96 -5.45 6.59
CA ALA A 440 12.21 -6.32 7.74
C ALA A 440 13.46 -5.90 8.53
N GLN A 441 14.56 -5.53 7.85
CA GLN A 441 15.79 -5.06 8.50
C GLN A 441 15.55 -3.77 9.29
N THR A 442 14.88 -2.80 8.71
CA THR A 442 14.58 -1.52 9.37
C THR A 442 13.56 -1.67 10.51
N ALA A 443 12.56 -2.54 10.36
CA ALA A 443 11.63 -2.87 11.44
C ALA A 443 12.33 -3.57 12.62
N ARG A 444 13.30 -4.46 12.34
CA ARG A 444 14.14 -5.09 13.38
C ARG A 444 15.00 -4.05 14.12
N ALA A 445 15.62 -3.12 13.41
CA ALA A 445 16.39 -2.05 14.01
C ALA A 445 15.53 -1.18 14.94
N ALA A 446 14.31 -0.85 14.51
CA ALA A 446 13.36 -0.11 15.31
C ALA A 446 12.92 -0.87 16.57
N HIS A 447 12.62 -2.17 16.45
CA HIS A 447 12.26 -3.03 17.57
C HIS A 447 13.37 -3.08 18.62
N LEU A 448 14.63 -3.22 18.20
CA LEU A 448 15.78 -3.20 19.09
C LEU A 448 15.96 -1.83 19.77
N ALA A 449 15.79 -0.75 19.02
CA ALA A 449 15.95 0.61 19.53
C ALA A 449 14.87 1.03 20.53
N GLN A 450 13.68 0.43 20.47
CA GLN A 450 12.56 0.69 21.39
C GLN A 450 12.61 -0.15 22.66
N SER A 451 13.44 -1.21 22.71
CA SER A 451 13.48 -2.11 23.86
C SER A 451 14.19 -1.50 25.05
N ASP A 452 13.51 -1.31 26.17
CA ASP A 452 14.10 -0.86 27.44
C ASP A 452 15.24 -1.77 27.94
N ALA A 453 15.17 -3.07 27.58
CA ALA A 453 16.16 -4.04 27.99
C ALA A 453 17.46 -4.01 27.15
N LEU A 454 17.38 -3.53 25.91
CA LEU A 454 18.47 -3.61 24.93
C LEU A 454 19.09 -2.24 24.65
N ALA A 455 18.32 -1.19 24.68
CA ALA A 455 18.79 0.17 24.59
C ALA A 455 18.82 0.77 26.00
N ALA A 456 19.98 1.19 26.46
CA ALA A 456 20.13 1.84 27.78
C ALA A 456 19.21 3.08 27.93
N ARG A 457 18.81 3.65 26.81
CA ARG A 457 17.75 4.66 26.66
C ARG A 457 17.05 4.38 25.35
N PRO A 458 15.75 4.00 25.37
CA PRO A 458 14.96 3.85 24.16
C PRO A 458 15.02 5.09 23.28
N SER A 459 15.25 4.87 22.00
CA SER A 459 15.35 5.93 21.00
C SER A 459 13.99 6.61 20.85
N ARG A 460 13.93 7.90 20.99
CA ARG A 460 12.78 8.67 20.51
C ARG A 460 12.79 8.68 18.99
N GLY A 461 11.62 8.56 18.37
CA GLY A 461 11.47 8.52 16.92
C GLY A 461 11.88 7.17 16.29
N ALA A 462 12.13 6.13 17.09
CA ALA A 462 12.43 4.79 16.55
C ALA A 462 11.25 4.22 15.73
N GLU A 463 10.03 4.68 15.98
CA GLU A 463 8.83 4.38 15.20
C GLU A 463 8.89 4.91 13.76
N LEU A 464 9.79 5.84 13.46
CA LEU A 464 10.02 6.39 12.11
C LEU A 464 11.17 5.70 11.36
N ILE A 465 11.88 4.75 12.01
CA ILE A 465 12.97 3.99 11.37
C ILE A 465 12.45 3.05 10.28
N PRO A 466 11.34 2.27 10.47
CA PRO A 466 10.86 1.34 9.48
C PRO A 466 10.47 2.01 8.18
N THR A 467 10.90 1.43 7.06
CA THR A 467 10.52 1.91 5.72
C THR A 467 9.13 1.44 5.30
N ASN A 468 8.55 0.45 5.99
CA ASN A 468 7.26 -0.18 5.68
C ASN A 468 7.14 -0.68 4.22
N GLY A 469 8.26 -0.82 3.52
CA GLY A 469 8.33 -1.24 2.12
C GLY A 469 8.58 -0.12 1.12
N GLY A 470 8.61 1.14 1.58
CA GLY A 470 9.01 2.28 0.76
C GLY A 470 10.51 2.29 0.45
N VAL A 471 10.87 2.89 -0.67
CA VAL A 471 12.28 3.13 -1.04
C VAL A 471 12.84 4.21 -0.13
N ALA A 472 13.89 3.90 0.62
CA ALA A 472 14.52 4.83 1.55
C ALA A 472 16.04 4.86 1.40
N GLY A 473 16.61 6.06 1.32
CA GLY A 473 18.05 6.23 1.22
C GLY A 473 18.69 5.48 0.05
N ALA A 474 18.02 5.37 -1.07
CA ALA A 474 18.43 4.53 -2.20
C ALA A 474 18.20 5.20 -3.55
N PHE A 475 19.02 4.81 -4.51
CA PHE A 475 18.82 4.96 -5.94
C PHE A 475 18.44 3.60 -6.52
N TYR A 476 17.50 3.58 -7.48
CA TYR A 476 17.16 2.34 -8.18
C TYR A 476 16.95 2.55 -9.68
N LEU A 477 17.09 1.43 -10.41
CA LEU A 477 16.67 1.27 -11.81
C LEU A 477 15.68 0.11 -11.86
N PHE A 478 14.53 0.31 -12.48
CA PHE A 478 13.46 -0.67 -12.60
C PHE A 478 12.91 -0.71 -14.04
N PRO A 479 13.62 -1.36 -14.99
CA PRO A 479 13.05 -1.71 -16.29
C PRO A 479 12.00 -2.80 -16.13
N TYR A 480 10.83 -2.63 -16.79
CA TYR A 480 9.79 -3.66 -16.83
C TYR A 480 9.04 -3.66 -18.16
N ALA A 481 8.40 -4.79 -18.44
CA ALA A 481 7.54 -5.00 -19.58
C ALA A 481 6.23 -5.63 -19.14
N ILE A 482 5.13 -5.20 -19.76
CA ILE A 482 3.79 -5.76 -19.60
C ILE A 482 3.34 -6.23 -20.96
N TRP A 483 3.03 -7.53 -21.10
CA TRP A 483 2.67 -8.18 -22.35
C TRP A 483 1.25 -8.72 -22.28
N ARG A 484 0.39 -8.32 -23.22
CA ARG A 484 -1.04 -8.67 -23.32
C ARG A 484 -1.33 -9.39 -24.63
N PRO A 485 -1.00 -10.70 -24.73
CA PRO A 485 -1.22 -11.45 -25.97
C PRO A 485 -2.69 -11.66 -26.27
N TRP A 486 -3.53 -11.68 -25.25
CA TRP A 486 -4.99 -11.79 -25.33
C TRP A 486 -5.62 -10.95 -24.21
N GLU A 487 -6.86 -10.55 -24.38
CA GLU A 487 -7.61 -9.72 -23.43
C GLU A 487 -7.73 -10.32 -22.02
N TRP A 488 -7.68 -11.63 -21.90
CA TRP A 488 -7.84 -12.37 -20.66
C TRP A 488 -6.53 -12.78 -19.98
N ILE A 489 -5.37 -12.46 -20.55
CA ILE A 489 -4.06 -12.81 -19.99
C ILE A 489 -3.06 -11.67 -20.11
N GLU A 490 -2.38 -11.41 -19.01
CA GLU A 490 -1.30 -10.44 -18.93
C GLU A 490 -0.06 -11.09 -18.31
N GLY A 491 1.08 -10.93 -18.96
CA GLY A 491 2.40 -11.33 -18.47
C GLY A 491 3.20 -10.10 -18.10
N ARG A 492 3.89 -10.11 -16.97
CA ARG A 492 4.79 -9.04 -16.53
C ARG A 492 6.17 -9.59 -16.26
N LEU A 493 7.20 -8.81 -16.59
CA LEU A 493 8.60 -9.11 -16.29
C LEU A 493 9.31 -7.81 -15.94
N GLY A 494 10.02 -7.80 -14.82
CA GLY A 494 10.78 -6.64 -14.38
C GLY A 494 12.09 -7.01 -13.71
N GLY A 495 12.98 -6.03 -13.55
CA GLY A 495 14.22 -6.20 -12.81
C GLY A 495 14.55 -4.94 -12.03
N VAL A 496 14.88 -5.08 -10.74
CA VAL A 496 15.25 -3.95 -9.87
C VAL A 496 16.74 -4.03 -9.56
N PHE A 497 17.46 -2.96 -9.83
CA PHE A 497 18.81 -2.74 -9.32
C PHE A 497 18.78 -1.64 -8.27
N GLY A 498 19.31 -1.90 -7.07
CA GLY A 498 19.33 -0.98 -5.93
C GLY A 498 20.74 -0.61 -5.46
N TYR A 499 20.94 0.67 -5.14
CA TYR A 499 22.17 1.20 -4.61
C TYR A 499 21.90 2.26 -3.55
N ALA A 500 22.50 2.15 -2.34
CA ALA A 500 22.29 3.12 -1.26
C ALA A 500 22.92 4.48 -1.57
N THR A 501 22.22 5.56 -1.30
CA THR A 501 22.67 6.94 -1.56
C THR A 501 23.60 7.50 -0.48
N SER A 502 23.64 6.86 0.70
CA SER A 502 24.59 7.12 1.78
C SER A 502 25.15 5.79 2.32
N ASP A 503 25.97 5.84 3.37
CA ASP A 503 26.35 4.66 4.11
C ASP A 503 25.09 4.03 4.75
N VAL A 504 25.03 2.69 4.72
CA VAL A 504 23.89 1.93 5.26
C VAL A 504 24.15 1.69 6.74
N VAL A 505 23.56 2.51 7.58
CA VAL A 505 23.81 2.48 9.03
C VAL A 505 22.59 1.96 9.77
N ASP A 506 22.81 1.03 10.72
CA ASP A 506 21.81 0.56 11.68
C ASP A 506 21.64 1.61 12.80
N PRO A 507 20.49 2.31 12.90
CA PRO A 507 20.28 3.35 13.92
C PRO A 507 20.36 2.79 15.36
N TYR A 508 19.96 1.53 15.59
CA TYR A 508 20.09 0.89 16.89
C TYR A 508 21.58 0.74 17.29
N ALA A 509 22.41 0.23 16.37
CA ALA A 509 23.82 0.06 16.64
C ALA A 509 24.52 1.39 16.90
N GLN A 510 24.20 2.39 16.14
CA GLN A 510 24.74 3.74 16.30
C GLN A 510 24.40 4.32 17.67
N GLN A 511 23.16 4.23 18.10
CA GLN A 511 22.70 4.80 19.37
C GLN A 511 23.10 3.95 20.59
N ALA A 512 22.78 2.67 20.57
CA ALA A 512 22.93 1.81 21.74
C ALA A 512 24.34 1.28 21.93
N LEU A 513 25.08 1.04 20.84
CA LEU A 513 26.41 0.45 20.85
C LEU A 513 27.51 1.47 20.56
N SER A 514 27.19 2.65 20.05
CA SER A 514 28.12 3.66 19.53
C SER A 514 29.01 3.09 18.40
N GLU A 515 28.44 2.22 17.58
CA GLU A 515 29.11 1.53 16.48
C GLU A 515 28.43 1.89 15.15
N SER A 516 29.23 2.27 14.14
CA SER A 516 28.74 2.46 12.77
C SER A 516 28.86 1.14 12.02
N GLN A 517 27.74 0.47 11.81
CA GLN A 517 27.64 -0.81 11.11
C GLN A 517 26.29 -0.91 10.40
N ASN A 518 26.20 -1.77 9.37
CA ASN A 518 24.94 -2.03 8.69
C ASN A 518 23.97 -2.87 9.56
N PHE A 519 22.75 -3.12 9.08
CA PHE A 519 21.72 -3.86 9.83
C PHE A 519 22.13 -5.28 10.26
N ARG A 520 23.18 -5.87 9.66
CA ARG A 520 23.70 -7.20 9.98
C ARG A 520 25.05 -7.17 10.69
N GLY A 521 25.56 -5.98 11.02
CA GLY A 521 26.82 -5.79 11.74
C GLY A 521 28.06 -5.67 10.83
N GLY A 522 27.88 -5.58 9.51
CA GLY A 522 28.96 -5.43 8.54
C GLY A 522 29.34 -3.98 8.24
N ASP A 523 30.19 -3.78 7.23
CA ASP A 523 30.72 -2.47 6.84
C ASP A 523 29.60 -1.58 6.24
N PRO A 524 29.23 -0.46 6.86
CA PRO A 524 28.16 0.40 6.39
C PRO A 524 28.49 1.12 5.07
N ARG A 525 29.76 1.20 4.69
CA ARG A 525 30.21 1.86 3.45
C ARG A 525 29.93 1.03 2.20
N GLN A 526 29.56 -0.22 2.35
CA GLN A 526 29.06 -1.05 1.25
C GLN A 526 27.66 -0.59 0.88
N ARG A 527 27.46 -0.15 -0.38
CA ARG A 527 26.25 0.52 -0.84
C ARG A 527 25.44 -0.25 -1.88
N GLU A 528 25.96 -1.35 -2.40
CA GLU A 528 25.25 -2.22 -3.33
C GLU A 528 24.14 -2.96 -2.58
N LEU A 529 22.88 -2.58 -2.82
CA LEU A 529 21.71 -3.24 -2.23
C LEU A 529 21.42 -4.57 -2.92
N GLY A 530 21.68 -4.66 -4.22
CA GLY A 530 21.57 -5.90 -4.98
C GLY A 530 20.72 -5.79 -6.22
N PHE A 531 20.27 -6.95 -6.71
CA PHE A 531 19.49 -7.10 -7.91
C PHE A 531 18.31 -8.04 -7.68
N GLU A 532 17.15 -7.70 -8.24
CA GLU A 532 15.92 -8.48 -8.16
C GLU A 532 15.34 -8.70 -9.56
N ILE A 533 14.75 -9.87 -9.78
CA ILE A 533 13.98 -10.19 -10.99
C ILE A 533 12.59 -10.62 -10.56
N ASP A 534 11.58 -9.99 -11.13
CA ASP A 534 10.16 -10.27 -10.88
C ASP A 534 9.44 -10.69 -12.15
N ALA A 535 8.51 -11.63 -12.02
CA ALA A 535 7.64 -12.06 -13.10
C ALA A 535 6.23 -12.37 -12.58
N SER A 536 5.22 -12.12 -13.41
CA SER A 536 3.85 -12.50 -13.11
C SER A 536 3.07 -12.92 -14.35
N ILE A 537 2.05 -13.75 -14.14
CA ILE A 537 1.00 -14.07 -15.10
C ILE A 537 -0.34 -13.84 -14.41
N LEU A 538 -1.16 -12.98 -14.99
CA LEU A 538 -2.48 -12.63 -14.53
C LEU A 538 -3.52 -13.06 -15.53
N LEU A 539 -4.66 -13.53 -15.05
CA LEU A 539 -5.80 -13.98 -15.81
C LEU A 539 -7.02 -13.19 -15.37
N HIS A 540 -7.82 -12.75 -16.32
CA HIS A 540 -9.05 -12.00 -16.08
C HIS A 540 -10.19 -12.66 -16.83
N GLY A 541 -11.38 -12.61 -16.26
CA GLY A 541 -12.56 -13.16 -16.93
C GLY A 541 -13.85 -12.66 -16.29
N ASP A 542 -14.78 -12.26 -17.13
CA ASP A 542 -16.09 -11.82 -16.70
C ASP A 542 -16.94 -13.03 -16.32
N LEU A 543 -17.41 -13.07 -15.08
CA LEU A 543 -18.37 -14.09 -14.63
C LEU A 543 -19.80 -13.66 -14.95
N THR A 544 -20.07 -12.38 -14.92
CA THR A 544 -21.32 -11.72 -15.34
C THR A 544 -20.97 -10.32 -15.82
N ASP A 545 -21.94 -9.57 -16.36
CA ASP A 545 -21.77 -8.19 -16.81
C ASP A 545 -21.21 -7.24 -15.74
N ASP A 546 -21.43 -7.55 -14.45
CA ASP A 546 -21.02 -6.72 -13.32
C ASP A 546 -19.93 -7.38 -12.43
N LEU A 547 -19.51 -8.61 -12.73
CA LEU A 547 -18.64 -9.39 -11.83
C LEU A 547 -17.42 -9.94 -12.57
N VAL A 548 -16.24 -9.45 -12.22
CA VAL A 548 -14.97 -9.86 -12.79
C VAL A 548 -14.21 -10.78 -11.83
N LEU A 549 -13.76 -11.92 -12.33
CA LEU A 549 -12.85 -12.83 -11.66
C LEU A 549 -11.43 -12.58 -12.17
N SER A 550 -10.51 -12.33 -11.27
CA SER A 550 -9.09 -12.26 -11.57
C SER A 550 -8.32 -13.34 -10.81
N GLY A 551 -7.22 -13.79 -11.38
CA GLY A 551 -6.35 -14.75 -10.72
C GLY A 551 -4.97 -14.74 -11.33
N GLY A 552 -3.97 -15.22 -10.60
CA GLY A 552 -2.63 -15.26 -11.16
C GLY A 552 -1.58 -15.73 -10.17
N VAL A 553 -0.37 -15.81 -10.70
CA VAL A 553 0.83 -16.12 -9.94
C VAL A 553 1.88 -15.06 -10.24
N GLU A 554 2.51 -14.56 -9.20
CA GLU A 554 3.68 -13.68 -9.30
C GLU A 554 4.81 -14.24 -8.44
N GLY A 555 6.05 -13.90 -8.78
CA GLY A 555 7.19 -14.31 -7.99
C GLY A 555 8.42 -13.50 -8.34
N GLY A 556 9.32 -13.40 -7.38
CA GLY A 556 10.58 -12.69 -7.49
C GLY A 556 11.75 -13.50 -6.93
N LEU A 557 12.92 -13.16 -7.40
CA LEU A 557 14.21 -13.64 -6.87
C LEU A 557 15.13 -12.43 -6.64
N TYR A 558 15.43 -12.19 -5.38
CA TYR A 558 16.36 -11.15 -4.98
C TYR A 558 17.74 -11.73 -4.68
N LEU A 559 18.77 -11.12 -5.27
CA LEU A 559 20.20 -11.41 -5.07
C LEU A 559 20.78 -10.24 -4.27
N PRO A 560 20.92 -10.37 -2.94
CA PRO A 560 21.39 -9.29 -2.08
C PRO A 560 22.84 -8.87 -2.41
N GLY A 561 23.09 -7.57 -2.34
CA GLY A 561 24.39 -6.96 -2.53
C GLY A 561 25.20 -6.84 -1.24
N ALA A 562 26.40 -6.27 -1.36
CA ALA A 562 27.35 -6.16 -0.27
C ALA A 562 26.90 -5.26 0.90
N ALA A 563 25.92 -4.40 0.69
CA ALA A 563 25.31 -3.55 1.74
C ALA A 563 24.67 -4.36 2.88
N LEU A 564 24.36 -5.65 2.62
CA LEU A 564 23.75 -6.58 3.58
C LEU A 564 24.71 -7.69 4.02
N ASN A 565 26.01 -7.55 3.82
CA ASN A 565 27.01 -8.47 4.37
C ASN A 565 27.05 -8.35 5.89
N ASP A 566 27.35 -9.45 6.58
CA ASP A 566 27.53 -9.47 8.03
C ASP A 566 28.94 -9.01 8.48
N ALA A 567 29.20 -9.07 9.78
CA ALA A 567 30.48 -8.67 10.36
C ALA A 567 31.69 -9.51 9.86
N ALA A 568 31.48 -10.73 9.40
CA ALA A 568 32.50 -11.57 8.80
C ALA A 568 32.74 -11.27 7.32
N GLY A 569 31.86 -10.46 6.71
CA GLY A 569 31.83 -10.16 5.29
C GLY A 569 31.03 -11.19 4.48
N ASP A 570 30.33 -12.11 5.15
CA ASP A 570 29.50 -13.10 4.49
C ASP A 570 28.20 -12.47 3.97
N GLY A 571 27.90 -12.72 2.70
CA GLY A 571 26.71 -12.18 2.03
C GLY A 571 25.41 -12.82 2.51
N LEU A 572 24.33 -12.09 2.35
CA LEU A 572 22.98 -12.64 2.48
C LEU A 572 22.70 -13.57 1.29
N GLY A 573 22.17 -14.76 1.54
CA GLY A 573 21.77 -15.70 0.48
C GLY A 573 20.63 -15.15 -0.40
N PRO A 574 20.39 -15.75 -1.58
CA PRO A 574 19.26 -15.39 -2.43
C PRO A 574 17.93 -15.58 -1.70
N ILE A 575 17.01 -14.63 -1.90
CA ILE A 575 15.67 -14.65 -1.29
C ILE A 575 14.65 -14.74 -2.42
N GLY A 576 13.74 -15.72 -2.33
CA GLY A 576 12.66 -15.93 -3.27
C GLY A 576 11.31 -15.70 -2.65
N LEU A 577 10.38 -15.16 -3.42
CA LEU A 577 8.95 -15.01 -3.10
C LEU A 577 8.12 -15.59 -4.24
N VAL A 578 7.11 -16.37 -3.90
CA VAL A 578 6.06 -16.79 -4.83
C VAL A 578 4.71 -16.47 -4.20
N ARG A 579 3.81 -15.90 -4.98
CA ARG A 579 2.48 -15.50 -4.56
C ARG A 579 1.45 -15.96 -5.58
N ALA A 580 0.44 -16.70 -5.11
CA ALA A 580 -0.77 -16.95 -5.88
C ALA A 580 -1.87 -16.01 -5.38
N ARG A 581 -2.63 -15.41 -6.31
CA ARG A 581 -3.72 -14.49 -5.97
C ARG A 581 -5.01 -14.84 -6.70
N LEU A 582 -6.12 -14.55 -6.05
CA LEU A 582 -7.47 -14.62 -6.55
C LEU A 582 -8.19 -13.34 -6.17
N GLY A 583 -8.88 -12.72 -7.11
CA GLY A 583 -9.66 -11.51 -6.93
C GLY A 583 -11.06 -11.68 -7.48
N LEU A 584 -12.00 -10.97 -6.87
CA LEU A 584 -13.38 -10.84 -7.33
C LEU A 584 -13.77 -9.38 -7.18
N SER A 585 -14.17 -8.71 -8.25
CA SER A 585 -14.57 -7.31 -8.25
C SER A 585 -15.97 -7.13 -8.84
N LEU A 586 -16.74 -6.15 -8.26
CA LEU A 586 -18.11 -5.82 -8.62
C LEU A 586 -18.20 -4.32 -8.93
#